data_9dba2272a216aca43fdac05b538e8c9e
#
_entry.id   9dba2272a216aca43fdac05b538e8c9e
#
_cell.length_a   1.000
_cell.length_b   1.000
_cell.length_c   1.000
_cell.angle_alpha   90.00
_cell.angle_beta   90.00
_cell.angle_gamma   90.00
#
_symmetry.space_group_name_H-M   'P 1'
#
loop_
_entity.id
_entity.type
_entity.pdbx_description
1 polymer ?
#
loop_
_entity_poly.entity_id
_entity_poly.type
_entity_poly.pdbx_seq_one_letter_code
_entity_poly.pdbx_strand_id
1 'polypeptide(L)'
;LVVSGVPPQQAALVAKSTPIALDEPLPLPKFQNRDDVVAAIIRALDGIDSGFVEALIRREILASGIIKTWNEILVPALVTIGKRWEESGSGIEVEHLFSEIVKRIMRDCTNEIESPRNPKPVLLASIGEEHHCLAIHALAAALAEENIATHFLGARTPVDALAEMVRKTHPPVVFLWAQLTKNADYSAITSLPALRPAPRLILGGPGWQAAKAQGATMVDNLH
;
A
#
# COMPACT_ATOMS: atom_id res chain seq x y z
N LEU A 1 -15.52 11.34 -22.29
CA LEU A 1 -16.75 12.14 -22.07
C LEU A 1 -16.50 13.32 -21.14
N VAL A 2 -15.98 13.12 -19.93
CA VAL A 2 -15.72 14.24 -18.99
C VAL A 2 -14.64 15.17 -19.52
N VAL A 3 -13.56 14.63 -20.09
CA VAL A 3 -12.48 15.41 -20.75
C VAL A 3 -12.99 16.19 -21.96
N SER A 4 -14.08 15.73 -22.60
CA SER A 4 -14.73 16.40 -23.72
C SER A 4 -15.77 17.46 -23.27
N GLY A 5 -15.77 17.85 -21.98
CA GLY A 5 -16.67 18.87 -21.44
C GLY A 5 -18.08 18.38 -21.05
N VAL A 6 -18.32 17.08 -21.08
CA VAL A 6 -19.61 16.52 -20.63
C VAL A 6 -19.65 16.54 -19.09
N PRO A 7 -20.70 17.09 -18.45
CA PRO A 7 -20.83 17.08 -16.98
C PRO A 7 -20.74 15.67 -16.41
N PRO A 8 -20.09 15.46 -15.25
CA PRO A 8 -19.89 14.12 -14.66
C PRO A 8 -21.15 13.29 -14.49
N GLN A 9 -22.27 13.92 -14.14
CA GLN A 9 -23.57 13.25 -14.02
C GLN A 9 -24.08 12.73 -15.38
N GLN A 10 -23.93 13.49 -16.44
CA GLN A 10 -24.31 13.06 -17.79
C GLN A 10 -23.36 11.97 -18.31
N ALA A 11 -22.05 12.11 -18.07
CA ALA A 11 -21.09 11.07 -18.43
C ALA A 11 -21.41 9.74 -17.73
N ALA A 12 -21.81 9.77 -16.46
CA ALA A 12 -22.22 8.59 -15.70
C ALA A 12 -23.53 7.98 -16.25
N LEU A 13 -24.50 8.79 -16.67
CA LEU A 13 -25.74 8.30 -17.27
C LEU A 13 -25.48 7.62 -18.64
N VAL A 14 -24.64 8.23 -19.48
CA VAL A 14 -24.24 7.63 -20.76
C VAL A 14 -23.47 6.32 -20.54
N ALA A 15 -22.57 6.27 -19.59
CA ALA A 15 -21.84 5.05 -19.25
C ALA A 15 -22.78 3.92 -18.75
N LYS A 16 -23.83 4.26 -18.01
CA LYS A 16 -24.83 3.28 -17.52
C LYS A 16 -25.80 2.82 -18.64
N SER A 17 -26.08 3.67 -19.62
CA SER A 17 -27.02 3.36 -20.70
C SER A 17 -26.35 2.66 -21.88
N THR A 18 -25.03 2.65 -21.97
CA THR A 18 -24.33 1.84 -22.96
C THR A 18 -24.34 0.38 -22.47
N PRO A 19 -24.97 -0.56 -23.16
CA PRO A 19 -24.89 -1.97 -22.81
C PRO A 19 -23.40 -2.39 -22.96
N ILE A 20 -22.65 -2.39 -21.89
CA ILE A 20 -21.42 -3.15 -21.84
C ILE A 20 -21.92 -4.59 -21.81
N ALA A 21 -21.73 -5.34 -22.90
CA ALA A 21 -21.76 -6.78 -22.80
C ALA A 21 -20.73 -7.13 -21.75
N LEU A 22 -21.20 -7.42 -20.54
CA LEU A 22 -20.39 -8.04 -19.52
C LEU A 22 -20.14 -9.46 -20.05
N ASP A 23 -19.12 -9.59 -20.89
CA ASP A 23 -18.49 -10.88 -21.09
C ASP A 23 -18.22 -11.41 -19.68
N GLU A 24 -18.74 -12.59 -19.37
CA GLU A 24 -18.37 -13.28 -18.12
C GLU A 24 -16.85 -13.21 -17.99
N PRO A 25 -16.31 -12.75 -16.86
CA PRO A 25 -14.88 -12.58 -16.74
C PRO A 25 -14.22 -13.92 -17.09
N LEU A 26 -13.38 -13.90 -18.11
CA LEU A 26 -12.65 -15.11 -18.55
C LEU A 26 -11.98 -15.74 -17.34
N PRO A 27 -12.09 -17.06 -17.15
CA PRO A 27 -11.49 -17.72 -16.02
C PRO A 27 -9.99 -17.45 -16.03
N LEU A 28 -9.46 -16.99 -14.89
CA LEU A 28 -8.05 -16.68 -14.75
C LEU A 28 -7.21 -17.95 -15.03
N PRO A 29 -6.11 -17.83 -15.80
CA PRO A 29 -5.26 -18.95 -16.12
C PRO A 29 -4.62 -19.53 -14.87
N LYS A 30 -4.31 -20.83 -14.88
CA LYS A 30 -3.50 -21.47 -13.84
C LYS A 30 -2.03 -21.22 -14.15
N PHE A 31 -1.26 -20.85 -13.13
CA PHE A 31 0.17 -20.63 -13.23
C PHE A 31 0.92 -21.76 -12.49
N GLN A 32 2.12 -22.09 -12.95
CA GLN A 32 2.94 -23.14 -12.35
C GLN A 32 3.76 -22.64 -11.16
N ASN A 33 4.16 -21.37 -11.21
CA ASN A 33 4.99 -20.72 -10.19
C ASN A 33 4.67 -19.24 -10.07
N ARG A 34 5.28 -18.56 -9.09
CA ARG A 34 5.08 -17.13 -8.82
C ARG A 34 5.65 -16.23 -9.91
N ASP A 35 6.73 -16.62 -10.54
CA ASP A 35 7.35 -15.83 -11.63
C ASP A 35 6.42 -15.73 -12.82
N ASP A 36 5.66 -16.78 -13.13
CA ASP A 36 4.65 -16.78 -14.18
C ASP A 36 3.51 -15.79 -13.85
N VAL A 37 3.11 -15.70 -12.58
CA VAL A 37 2.11 -14.74 -12.10
C VAL A 37 2.62 -13.31 -12.29
N VAL A 38 3.86 -13.02 -11.86
CA VAL A 38 4.51 -11.71 -12.02
C VAL A 38 4.59 -11.34 -13.49
N ALA A 39 5.03 -12.26 -14.36
CA ALA A 39 5.11 -12.03 -15.80
C ALA A 39 3.73 -11.78 -16.43
N ALA A 40 2.68 -12.44 -15.95
CA ALA A 40 1.31 -12.21 -16.42
C ALA A 40 0.79 -10.84 -16.01
N ILE A 41 1.05 -10.40 -14.77
CA ILE A 41 0.71 -9.05 -14.30
C ILE A 41 1.39 -8.00 -15.18
N ILE A 42 2.69 -8.13 -15.44
CA ILE A 42 3.44 -7.17 -16.25
C ILE A 42 2.88 -7.08 -17.67
N ARG A 43 2.63 -8.23 -18.33
CA ARG A 43 2.03 -8.25 -19.68
C ARG A 43 0.63 -7.60 -19.70
N ALA A 44 -0.18 -7.84 -18.68
CA ALA A 44 -1.52 -7.25 -18.60
C ALA A 44 -1.46 -5.72 -18.38
N LEU A 45 -0.49 -5.25 -17.56
CA LEU A 45 -0.24 -3.82 -17.36
C LEU A 45 0.25 -3.15 -18.66
N ASP A 46 1.13 -3.79 -19.43
CA ASP A 46 1.57 -3.30 -20.73
C ASP A 46 0.38 -3.16 -21.71
N GLY A 47 -0.64 -4.02 -21.57
CA GLY A 47 -1.90 -3.98 -22.31
C GLY A 47 -3.01 -3.12 -21.67
N ILE A 48 -2.71 -2.44 -20.54
CA ILE A 48 -3.68 -1.65 -19.76
C ILE A 48 -4.92 -2.46 -19.31
N ASP A 49 -4.76 -3.76 -19.14
CA ASP A 49 -5.82 -4.65 -18.64
C ASP A 49 -5.84 -4.67 -17.09
N SER A 50 -6.30 -3.56 -16.52
CA SER A 50 -6.40 -3.40 -15.06
C SER A 50 -7.39 -4.38 -14.41
N GLY A 51 -8.42 -4.82 -15.14
CA GLY A 51 -9.39 -5.79 -14.64
C GLY A 51 -8.76 -7.16 -14.39
N PHE A 52 -7.98 -7.64 -15.35
CA PHE A 52 -7.23 -8.89 -15.20
C PHE A 52 -6.20 -8.80 -14.06
N VAL A 53 -5.44 -7.70 -14.00
CA VAL A 53 -4.44 -7.48 -12.92
C VAL A 53 -5.10 -7.53 -11.55
N GLU A 54 -6.21 -6.81 -11.35
CA GLU A 54 -6.94 -6.79 -10.09
C GLU A 54 -7.46 -8.18 -9.72
N ALA A 55 -8.13 -8.86 -10.64
CA ALA A 55 -8.67 -10.20 -10.42
C ALA A 55 -7.57 -11.22 -10.06
N LEU A 56 -6.41 -11.11 -10.72
CA LEU A 56 -5.27 -11.98 -10.46
C LEU A 56 -4.69 -11.75 -9.06
N ILE A 57 -4.46 -10.49 -8.66
CA ILE A 57 -3.94 -10.16 -7.33
C ILE A 57 -4.91 -10.62 -6.23
N ARG A 58 -6.22 -10.36 -6.37
CA ARG A 58 -7.23 -10.79 -5.41
C ARG A 58 -7.25 -12.30 -5.26
N ARG A 59 -7.14 -13.06 -6.35
CA ARG A 59 -7.03 -14.52 -6.31
C ARG A 59 -5.80 -14.98 -5.52
N GLU A 60 -4.64 -14.35 -5.74
CA GLU A 60 -3.41 -14.72 -5.05
C GLU A 60 -3.47 -14.39 -3.55
N ILE A 61 -4.10 -13.28 -3.17
CA ILE A 61 -4.36 -12.93 -1.77
C ILE A 61 -5.25 -13.98 -1.11
N LEU A 62 -6.36 -14.36 -1.75
CA LEU A 62 -7.26 -15.40 -1.23
C LEU A 62 -6.56 -16.76 -1.07
N ALA A 63 -5.63 -17.08 -1.96
CA ALA A 63 -4.93 -18.36 -1.96
C ALA A 63 -3.77 -18.44 -0.96
N SER A 64 -3.11 -17.33 -0.65
CA SER A 64 -1.84 -17.33 0.10
C SER A 64 -1.66 -16.20 1.13
N GLY A 65 -2.65 -15.33 1.27
CA GLY A 65 -2.62 -14.21 2.20
C GLY A 65 -1.83 -13.00 1.68
N ILE A 66 -1.96 -11.88 2.40
CA ILE A 66 -1.36 -10.59 2.03
C ILE A 66 0.17 -10.66 2.03
N ILE A 67 0.77 -11.15 3.12
CA ILE A 67 2.24 -11.13 3.30
C ILE A 67 2.94 -11.88 2.17
N LYS A 68 2.45 -13.08 1.86
CA LYS A 68 3.06 -13.92 0.83
C LYS A 68 2.86 -13.33 -0.57
N THR A 69 1.66 -12.83 -0.86
CA THR A 69 1.38 -12.15 -2.13
C THR A 69 2.24 -10.90 -2.29
N TRP A 70 2.39 -10.11 -1.23
CA TRP A 70 3.25 -8.92 -1.23
C TRP A 70 4.70 -9.27 -1.56
N ASN A 71 5.30 -10.20 -0.82
CA ASN A 71 6.71 -10.53 -0.95
C ASN A 71 7.05 -11.27 -2.25
N GLU A 72 6.20 -12.20 -2.68
CA GLU A 72 6.49 -13.11 -3.80
C GLU A 72 5.96 -12.63 -5.15
N ILE A 73 5.02 -11.67 -5.17
CA ILE A 73 4.38 -11.23 -6.41
C ILE A 73 4.46 -9.69 -6.57
N LEU A 74 3.95 -8.93 -5.59
CA LEU A 74 3.81 -7.48 -5.76
C LEU A 74 5.16 -6.76 -5.73
N VAL A 75 6.03 -7.09 -4.79
CA VAL A 75 7.39 -6.52 -4.72
C VAL A 75 8.21 -6.87 -5.98
N PRO A 76 8.29 -8.13 -6.45
CA PRO A 76 8.96 -8.45 -7.70
C PRO A 76 8.40 -7.70 -8.92
N ALA A 77 7.07 -7.55 -9.01
CA ALA A 77 6.44 -6.78 -10.09
C ALA A 77 6.83 -5.30 -10.03
N LEU A 78 6.75 -4.66 -8.85
CA LEU A 78 7.14 -3.26 -8.64
C LEU A 78 8.62 -3.03 -8.98
N VAL A 79 9.52 -3.92 -8.54
CA VAL A 79 10.95 -3.85 -8.86
C VAL A 79 11.19 -3.95 -10.36
N THR A 80 10.48 -4.85 -11.05
CA THR A 80 10.62 -5.03 -12.50
C THR A 80 10.14 -3.79 -13.26
N ILE A 81 9.01 -3.21 -12.86
CA ILE A 81 8.47 -1.99 -13.46
C ILE A 81 9.40 -0.80 -13.20
N GLY A 82 9.89 -0.63 -11.96
CA GLY A 82 10.82 0.44 -11.59
C GLY A 82 12.12 0.39 -12.36
N LYS A 83 12.72 -0.80 -12.55
CA LYS A 83 13.93 -0.98 -13.37
C LYS A 83 13.72 -0.59 -14.82
N ARG A 84 12.59 -0.93 -15.43
CA ARG A 84 12.28 -0.51 -16.80
C ARG A 84 12.24 1.00 -16.94
N TRP A 85 11.68 1.71 -15.96
CA TRP A 85 11.67 3.17 -15.96
C TRP A 85 13.09 3.75 -15.82
N GLU A 86 13.91 3.21 -14.91
CA GLU A 86 15.30 3.63 -14.73
C GLU A 86 16.14 3.45 -16.02
N GLU A 87 15.91 2.36 -16.76
CA GLU A 87 16.65 2.01 -17.98
C GLU A 87 16.17 2.77 -19.23
N SER A 88 14.88 2.99 -19.37
CA SER A 88 14.27 3.53 -20.61
C SER A 88 13.71 4.95 -20.46
N GLY A 89 13.51 5.44 -19.24
CA GLY A 89 12.81 6.70 -18.97
C GLY A 89 11.31 6.67 -19.32
N SER A 90 10.73 5.47 -19.57
CA SER A 90 9.32 5.27 -19.95
C SER A 90 8.64 4.26 -19.03
N GLY A 91 7.29 4.26 -18.98
CA GLY A 91 6.52 3.29 -18.19
C GLY A 91 6.08 3.82 -16.83
N ILE A 92 6.23 5.12 -16.56
CA ILE A 92 5.74 5.73 -15.31
C ILE A 92 4.22 5.62 -15.17
N GLU A 93 3.50 5.65 -16.30
CA GLU A 93 2.06 5.46 -16.37
C GLU A 93 1.65 4.06 -15.92
N VAL A 94 2.46 3.05 -16.25
CA VAL A 94 2.27 1.65 -15.84
C VAL A 94 2.51 1.50 -14.33
N GLU A 95 3.55 2.13 -13.80
CA GLU A 95 3.85 2.14 -12.36
C GLU A 95 2.71 2.80 -11.58
N HIS A 96 2.22 3.95 -12.04
CA HIS A 96 1.10 4.65 -11.40
C HIS A 96 -0.19 3.80 -11.44
N LEU A 97 -0.52 3.23 -12.60
CA LEU A 97 -1.69 2.36 -12.73
C LEU A 97 -1.60 1.17 -11.77
N PHE A 98 -0.45 0.49 -11.74
CA PHE A 98 -0.24 -0.65 -10.86
C PHE A 98 -0.31 -0.27 -9.39
N SER A 99 0.34 0.82 -9.00
CA SER A 99 0.32 1.32 -7.63
C SER A 99 -1.11 1.64 -7.16
N GLU A 100 -1.94 2.26 -8.00
CA GLU A 100 -3.33 2.57 -7.65
C GLU A 100 -4.22 1.32 -7.57
N ILE A 101 -4.00 0.31 -8.43
CA ILE A 101 -4.69 -1.00 -8.34
C ILE A 101 -4.34 -1.65 -7.00
N VAL A 102 -3.05 -1.74 -6.66
CA VAL A 102 -2.60 -2.37 -5.40
C VAL A 102 -3.14 -1.61 -4.18
N LYS A 103 -3.06 -0.28 -4.16
CA LYS A 103 -3.64 0.53 -3.07
C LYS A 103 -5.12 0.27 -2.86
N ARG A 104 -5.90 0.19 -3.95
CA ARG A 104 -7.34 -0.09 -3.88
C ARG A 104 -7.60 -1.45 -3.24
N ILE A 105 -6.92 -2.50 -3.72
CA ILE A 105 -7.07 -3.86 -3.18
C ILE A 105 -6.71 -3.91 -1.69
N MET A 106 -5.58 -3.31 -1.29
CA MET A 106 -5.14 -3.29 0.11
C MET A 106 -6.11 -2.53 1.02
N ARG A 107 -6.71 -1.43 0.52
CA ARG A 107 -7.75 -0.70 1.26
C ARG A 107 -9.02 -1.54 1.44
N ASP A 108 -9.43 -2.26 0.39
CA ASP A 108 -10.60 -3.14 0.47
C ASP A 108 -10.38 -4.19 1.57
N CYS A 109 -9.22 -4.89 1.57
CA CYS A 109 -8.86 -5.84 2.61
C CYS A 109 -8.84 -5.22 4.02
N THR A 110 -8.37 -3.95 4.14
CA THR A 110 -8.35 -3.27 5.43
C THR A 110 -9.75 -2.93 5.95
N ASN A 111 -10.73 -2.72 5.07
CA ASN A 111 -12.10 -2.39 5.43
C ASN A 111 -12.95 -3.60 5.88
N GLU A 112 -12.45 -4.81 5.73
CA GLU A 112 -13.15 -6.05 6.09
C GLU A 112 -13.11 -6.38 7.60
N ILE A 113 -12.43 -5.56 8.43
CA ILE A 113 -12.36 -5.79 9.88
C ILE A 113 -13.70 -5.47 10.54
N GLU A 114 -14.40 -6.49 11.05
CA GLU A 114 -15.66 -6.30 11.78
C GLU A 114 -15.44 -6.12 13.30
N SER A 115 -14.50 -6.86 13.88
CA SER A 115 -14.26 -6.92 15.32
C SER A 115 -12.76 -6.93 15.63
N PRO A 116 -12.12 -5.75 15.73
CA PRO A 116 -10.69 -5.67 15.96
C PRO A 116 -10.30 -6.24 17.32
N ARG A 117 -9.21 -7.01 17.36
CA ARG A 117 -8.64 -7.63 18.57
C ARG A 117 -7.94 -6.60 19.48
N ASN A 118 -7.50 -5.49 18.90
CA ASN A 118 -6.80 -4.41 19.63
C ASN A 118 -7.79 -3.30 20.03
N PRO A 119 -7.82 -2.90 21.32
CA PRO A 119 -8.70 -1.85 21.82
C PRO A 119 -8.32 -0.45 21.32
N LYS A 120 -7.08 -0.28 20.87
CA LYS A 120 -6.57 0.95 20.26
C LYS A 120 -5.83 0.61 18.98
N PRO A 121 -6.15 1.30 17.86
CA PRO A 121 -5.50 1.05 16.58
C PRO A 121 -3.99 1.32 16.60
N VAL A 122 -3.25 0.56 15.80
CA VAL A 122 -1.84 0.81 15.47
C VAL A 122 -1.78 2.02 14.55
N LEU A 123 -0.87 2.97 14.79
CA LEU A 123 -0.71 4.15 13.96
C LEU A 123 0.35 3.91 12.89
N LEU A 124 -0.02 4.11 11.62
CA LEU A 124 0.83 3.92 10.45
C LEU A 124 1.01 5.22 9.67
N ALA A 125 2.26 5.59 9.35
CA ALA A 125 2.57 6.79 8.59
C ALA A 125 3.82 6.64 7.72
N SER A 126 3.82 7.25 6.52
CA SER A 126 5.05 7.60 5.80
C SER A 126 5.44 9.01 6.19
N ILE A 127 6.63 9.17 6.75
CA ILE A 127 7.03 10.39 7.47
C ILE A 127 7.69 11.43 6.56
N GLY A 128 7.57 12.71 6.93
CA GLY A 128 8.23 13.81 6.25
C GLY A 128 7.80 13.95 4.79
N GLU A 129 8.75 13.99 3.86
CA GLU A 129 8.50 14.11 2.42
C GLU A 129 8.39 12.74 1.71
N GLU A 130 8.13 11.66 2.45
CA GLU A 130 8.03 10.32 1.88
C GLU A 130 6.68 10.10 1.17
N HIS A 131 6.74 9.94 -0.15
CA HIS A 131 5.59 9.67 -1.00
C HIS A 131 5.26 8.19 -1.12
N HIS A 132 6.27 7.32 -0.94
CA HIS A 132 6.10 5.88 -1.08
C HIS A 132 5.34 5.33 0.13
N CYS A 133 4.05 5.05 -0.06
CA CYS A 133 3.20 4.53 1.01
C CYS A 133 2.63 3.14 0.71
N LEU A 134 3.03 2.51 -0.41
CA LEU A 134 2.45 1.24 -0.82
C LEU A 134 2.73 0.12 0.19
N ALA A 135 3.95 0.09 0.75
CA ALA A 135 4.34 -0.89 1.76
C ALA A 135 3.51 -0.77 3.06
N ILE A 136 3.14 0.45 3.48
CA ILE A 136 2.26 0.60 4.65
C ILE A 136 0.79 0.27 4.35
N HIS A 137 0.33 0.36 3.09
CA HIS A 137 -0.96 -0.22 2.70
C HIS A 137 -0.95 -1.75 2.82
N ALA A 138 0.14 -2.40 2.37
CA ALA A 138 0.30 -3.83 2.53
C ALA A 138 0.38 -4.24 4.01
N LEU A 139 1.10 -3.48 4.84
CA LEU A 139 1.15 -3.70 6.28
C LEU A 139 -0.24 -3.54 6.93
N ALA A 140 -1.00 -2.51 6.57
CA ALA A 140 -2.35 -2.31 7.10
C ALA A 140 -3.27 -3.49 6.74
N ALA A 141 -3.20 -3.98 5.49
CA ALA A 141 -3.96 -5.13 5.04
C ALA A 141 -3.54 -6.44 5.75
N ALA A 142 -2.24 -6.65 5.94
CA ALA A 142 -1.72 -7.82 6.68
C ALA A 142 -2.14 -7.79 8.16
N LEU A 143 -2.15 -6.63 8.79
CA LEU A 143 -2.69 -6.46 10.15
C LEU A 143 -4.20 -6.70 10.20
N ALA A 144 -4.92 -6.33 9.14
CA ALA A 144 -6.34 -6.59 9.02
C ALA A 144 -6.67 -8.08 8.92
N GLU A 145 -5.88 -8.89 8.20
CA GLU A 145 -6.00 -10.35 8.19
C GLU A 145 -5.93 -10.94 9.61
N GLU A 146 -5.16 -10.30 10.50
CA GLU A 146 -5.03 -10.69 11.91
C GLU A 146 -6.07 -10.00 12.82
N ASN A 147 -7.07 -9.33 12.26
CA ASN A 147 -8.06 -8.53 12.98
C ASN A 147 -7.45 -7.43 13.85
N ILE A 148 -6.36 -6.81 13.40
CA ILE A 148 -5.70 -5.68 14.06
C ILE A 148 -6.07 -4.39 13.32
N ALA A 149 -6.81 -3.51 13.99
CA ALA A 149 -7.20 -2.21 13.46
C ALA A 149 -6.02 -1.24 13.42
N THR A 150 -6.01 -0.40 12.40
CA THR A 150 -4.98 0.62 12.19
C THR A 150 -5.57 2.00 11.99
N HIS A 151 -4.83 3.05 12.40
CA HIS A 151 -5.02 4.42 11.93
C HIS A 151 -3.96 4.70 10.88
N PHE A 152 -4.39 4.95 9.65
CA PHE A 152 -3.52 5.14 8.50
C PHE A 152 -3.46 6.62 8.12
N LEU A 153 -2.29 7.28 8.33
CA LEU A 153 -2.10 8.69 7.99
C LEU A 153 -1.62 8.88 6.54
N GLY A 154 -1.07 7.85 5.92
CA GLY A 154 -0.66 7.88 4.51
C GLY A 154 0.72 8.47 4.27
N ALA A 155 0.90 9.03 3.07
CA ALA A 155 2.15 9.64 2.62
C ALA A 155 2.33 11.05 3.19
N ARG A 156 3.60 11.49 3.26
CA ARG A 156 3.99 12.86 3.62
C ARG A 156 3.39 13.35 4.94
N THR A 157 3.39 12.52 5.96
CA THR A 157 2.88 12.90 7.28
C THR A 157 3.84 13.85 7.96
N PRO A 158 3.44 15.11 8.26
CA PRO A 158 4.27 16.02 9.03
C PRO A 158 4.47 15.51 10.46
N VAL A 159 5.64 15.76 11.03
CA VAL A 159 5.99 15.33 12.39
C VAL A 159 5.01 15.86 13.43
N ASP A 160 4.59 17.12 13.31
CA ASP A 160 3.62 17.75 14.23
C ASP A 160 2.24 17.08 14.15
N ALA A 161 1.79 16.71 12.95
CA ALA A 161 0.52 16.01 12.75
C ALA A 161 0.58 14.60 13.34
N LEU A 162 1.72 13.91 13.18
CA LEU A 162 1.97 12.62 13.81
C LEU A 162 1.92 12.74 15.34
N ALA A 163 2.65 13.71 15.92
CA ALA A 163 2.69 13.95 17.36
C ALA A 163 1.29 14.24 17.93
N GLU A 164 0.50 15.05 17.22
CA GLU A 164 -0.88 15.36 17.62
C GLU A 164 -1.78 14.12 17.56
N MET A 165 -1.64 13.29 16.53
CA MET A 165 -2.38 12.04 16.42
C MET A 165 -2.03 11.06 17.54
N VAL A 166 -0.73 10.93 17.88
CA VAL A 166 -0.27 10.14 19.01
C VAL A 166 -0.86 10.65 20.32
N ARG A 167 -0.91 11.97 20.52
CA ARG A 167 -1.47 12.62 21.71
C ARG A 167 -2.97 12.35 21.86
N LYS A 168 -3.72 12.35 20.76
CA LYS A 168 -5.18 12.14 20.76
C LYS A 168 -5.56 10.67 20.92
N THR A 169 -4.83 9.75 20.27
CA THR A 169 -5.26 8.35 20.17
C THR A 169 -4.56 7.42 21.16
N HIS A 170 -3.42 7.84 21.73
CA HIS A 170 -2.59 7.01 22.63
C HIS A 170 -2.37 5.61 22.03
N PRO A 171 -1.81 5.50 20.82
CA PRO A 171 -1.67 4.20 20.16
C PRO A 171 -0.65 3.33 20.92
N PRO A 172 -0.83 2.00 20.96
CA PRO A 172 0.17 1.10 21.55
C PRO A 172 1.45 1.01 20.72
N VAL A 173 1.31 1.20 19.39
CA VAL A 173 2.40 1.12 18.42
C VAL A 173 2.28 2.25 17.41
N VAL A 174 3.41 2.85 17.08
CA VAL A 174 3.58 3.79 15.97
C VAL A 174 4.56 3.18 14.98
N PHE A 175 4.13 2.95 13.75
CA PHE A 175 4.96 2.47 12.66
C PHE A 175 5.25 3.61 11.68
N LEU A 176 6.53 3.88 11.42
CA LEU A 176 6.97 4.92 10.49
C LEU A 176 7.71 4.30 9.31
N TRP A 177 7.30 4.66 8.11
CA TRP A 177 7.92 4.19 6.87
C TRP A 177 8.76 5.29 6.22
N ALA A 178 9.95 4.91 5.75
CA ALA A 178 10.77 5.69 4.84
C ALA A 178 11.43 4.79 3.78
N GLN A 179 11.08 5.00 2.51
CA GLN A 179 11.69 4.31 1.37
C GLN A 179 13.06 4.88 1.02
N LEU A 180 13.18 6.20 1.05
CA LEU A 180 14.39 6.90 0.65
C LEU A 180 15.11 7.48 1.88
N THR A 181 16.44 7.33 1.93
CA THR A 181 17.25 7.83 3.05
C THR A 181 17.10 9.35 3.25
N LYS A 182 16.91 10.11 2.18
CA LYS A 182 16.68 11.56 2.25
C LYS A 182 15.35 11.95 2.91
N ASN A 183 14.38 11.04 2.95
CA ASN A 183 13.05 11.24 3.52
C ASN A 183 12.94 10.71 4.95
N ALA A 184 13.94 9.98 5.46
CA ALA A 184 13.97 9.47 6.82
C ALA A 184 14.16 10.63 7.82
N ASP A 185 13.06 11.16 8.33
CA ASP A 185 13.07 12.26 9.29
C ASP A 185 13.17 11.74 10.73
N TYR A 186 14.38 11.73 11.27
CA TYR A 186 14.67 11.26 12.63
C TYR A 186 14.10 12.19 13.71
N SER A 187 13.70 13.42 13.39
CA SER A 187 13.03 14.30 14.34
C SER A 187 11.69 13.74 14.80
N ALA A 188 11.03 12.92 13.96
CA ALA A 188 9.81 12.21 14.30
C ALA A 188 9.99 11.31 15.55
N ILE A 189 11.16 10.70 15.73
CA ILE A 189 11.43 9.82 16.86
C ILE A 189 11.47 10.61 18.18
N THR A 190 12.13 11.78 18.17
CA THR A 190 12.33 12.60 19.37
C THR A 190 11.16 13.53 19.66
N SER A 191 10.33 13.84 18.67
CA SER A 191 9.17 14.74 18.80
C SER A 191 7.88 14.05 19.25
N LEU A 192 7.88 12.71 19.37
CA LEU A 192 6.72 12.00 19.91
C LEU A 192 6.45 12.43 21.36
N PRO A 193 5.17 12.64 21.74
CA PRO A 193 4.81 13.01 23.09
C PRO A 193 5.15 11.91 24.10
N ALA A 194 5.63 12.31 25.26
CA ALA A 194 5.92 11.40 26.38
C ALA A 194 4.61 10.88 27.01
N LEU A 195 4.11 9.77 26.50
CA LEU A 195 2.90 9.10 27.01
C LEU A 195 3.27 8.02 28.04
N ARG A 196 2.29 7.65 28.87
CA ARG A 196 2.40 6.52 29.82
C ARG A 196 1.17 5.61 29.66
N PRO A 197 1.35 4.35 29.18
CA PRO A 197 2.60 3.80 28.65
C PRO A 197 3.06 4.50 27.36
N ALA A 198 4.36 4.52 27.11
CA ALA A 198 4.91 5.03 25.86
C ALA A 198 4.56 4.08 24.71
N PRO A 199 4.22 4.57 23.51
CA PRO A 199 4.01 3.72 22.35
C PRO A 199 5.32 3.04 21.94
N ARG A 200 5.25 1.79 21.49
CA ARG A 200 6.38 1.14 20.83
C ARG A 200 6.57 1.77 19.45
N LEU A 201 7.76 2.30 19.19
CA LEU A 201 8.11 2.88 17.90
C LEU A 201 8.79 1.84 17.02
N ILE A 202 8.24 1.61 15.83
CA ILE A 202 8.76 0.68 14.83
C ILE A 202 9.07 1.46 13.54
N LEU A 203 10.25 1.26 12.99
CA LEU A 203 10.71 1.87 11.75
C LEU A 203 10.85 0.80 10.68
N GLY A 204 10.20 1.00 9.55
CA GLY A 204 10.27 0.12 8.38
C GLY A 204 10.74 0.85 7.13
N GLY A 205 11.38 0.11 6.25
CA GLY A 205 11.86 0.58 4.97
C GLY A 205 13.35 0.91 4.93
N PRO A 206 13.94 0.85 3.71
CA PRO A 206 15.39 0.97 3.50
C PRO A 206 15.95 2.38 3.74
N GLY A 207 15.08 3.38 3.93
CA GLY A 207 15.51 4.76 4.18
C GLY A 207 16.11 4.97 5.57
N TRP A 208 15.76 4.15 6.56
CA TRP A 208 16.26 4.29 7.93
C TRP A 208 17.65 3.71 8.11
N GLN A 209 18.46 4.35 8.97
CA GLN A 209 19.79 3.90 9.34
C GLN A 209 19.82 3.53 10.83
N ALA A 210 20.20 2.30 11.16
CA ALA A 210 20.19 1.77 12.53
C ALA A 210 20.97 2.66 13.52
N ALA A 211 22.11 3.21 13.12
CA ALA A 211 22.93 4.07 13.96
C ALA A 211 22.22 5.37 14.43
N LYS A 212 21.17 5.80 13.73
CA LYS A 212 20.38 7.01 14.03
C LYS A 212 19.02 6.70 14.66
N ALA A 213 18.62 5.44 14.71
CA ALA A 213 17.28 4.99 15.12
C ALA A 213 17.20 4.66 16.63
N GLN A 214 17.91 5.39 17.48
CA GLN A 214 17.90 5.14 18.92
C GLN A 214 16.49 5.28 19.52
N GLY A 215 16.08 4.30 20.30
CA GLY A 215 14.76 4.26 20.95
C GLY A 215 13.64 3.68 20.07
N ALA A 216 13.94 3.21 18.86
CA ALA A 216 13.00 2.56 17.96
C ALA A 216 13.46 1.13 17.59
N THR A 217 12.51 0.28 17.23
CA THR A 217 12.77 -1.05 16.66
C THR A 217 12.76 -0.95 15.14
N MET A 218 13.79 -1.43 14.47
CA MET A 218 13.81 -1.53 13.00
C MET A 218 13.30 -2.88 12.53
N VAL A 219 12.60 -2.87 11.40
CA VAL A 219 12.11 -4.09 10.72
C VAL A 219 12.40 -3.99 9.21
N ASP A 220 12.82 -5.11 8.62
CA ASP A 220 13.28 -5.16 7.22
C ASP A 220 12.25 -5.79 6.28
N ASN A 221 11.21 -6.46 6.82
CA ASN A 221 10.18 -7.16 6.05
C ASN A 221 8.84 -7.16 6.78
N LEU A 222 7.80 -7.70 6.15
CA LEU A 222 6.45 -7.84 6.72
C LEU A 222 6.25 -9.10 7.59
N HIS A 223 7.30 -9.88 7.84
CA HIS A 223 7.23 -11.08 8.70
C HIS A 223 7.36 -10.77 10.17
#